data_5f2a74658a85d76c94afbeeb327f0326
#
_entry.id   5f2a74658a85d76c94afbeeb327f0326
#
_cell.length_a   1.000
_cell.length_b   1.000
_cell.length_c   1.000
_cell.angle_alpha   90.00
_cell.angle_beta   90.00
_cell.angle_gamma   90.00
#
_symmetry.space_group_name_H-M   'P 1'
#
loop_
_entity.id
_entity.type
_entity.pdbx_description
1 polymer ?
#
loop_
_entity_poly.entity_id
_entity_poly.type
_entity_poly.pdbx_seq_one_letter_code
_entity_poly.pdbx_strand_id
1 'polypeptide(L)'
;MATKIRLQRGGRKGYAFYSIVIADARAPRDGRFTEKIGTYNPNTNPATVDLNFERALYWVETGAQPTDTVRNILSREGVYLMKHLRGGVKKGAFDEAAAQKKFDAWKADKQNGLNKIAEAEAKAKKEAAANALKAEKAVNEAIAKKVADKKAAEAAAKSEEEAAKAAEAAAAEAPAEEAAPAAEAPAEA
;
A
#
# COMPACT_ATOMS: atom_id res chain seq x y z
N MET A 1 5.03 5.90 -44.69
CA MET A 1 4.24 5.18 -43.67
C MET A 1 4.16 6.02 -42.39
N ALA A 2 3.03 6.06 -41.69
CA ALA A 2 2.91 6.87 -40.50
C ALA A 2 3.52 6.14 -39.31
N THR A 3 4.51 6.76 -38.69
CA THR A 3 5.16 6.27 -37.45
C THR A 3 4.41 6.81 -36.25
N LYS A 4 4.01 5.93 -35.33
CA LYS A 4 3.31 6.30 -34.10
C LYS A 4 4.17 6.04 -32.86
N ILE A 5 4.01 6.93 -31.85
CA ILE A 5 4.52 6.71 -30.50
C ILE A 5 3.34 6.20 -29.67
N ARG A 6 3.45 5.01 -29.13
CA ARG A 6 2.33 4.37 -28.44
C ARG A 6 2.79 3.53 -27.23
N LEU A 7 1.85 3.14 -26.39
CA LEU A 7 2.08 2.24 -25.27
C LEU A 7 1.90 0.79 -25.73
N GLN A 8 2.90 -0.03 -25.44
CA GLN A 8 2.84 -1.48 -25.54
C GLN A 8 2.62 -2.04 -24.15
N ARG A 9 1.65 -2.94 -23.97
CA ARG A 9 1.34 -3.51 -22.67
C ARG A 9 2.27 -4.68 -22.37
N GLY A 10 2.82 -4.68 -21.15
CA GLY A 10 3.55 -5.78 -20.52
C GLY A 10 3.01 -6.03 -19.12
N GLY A 11 3.77 -6.79 -18.31
CA GLY A 11 3.43 -7.09 -16.92
C GLY A 11 2.45 -8.24 -16.74
N ARG A 12 2.03 -8.46 -15.48
CA ARG A 12 1.14 -9.56 -15.09
C ARG A 12 -0.34 -9.22 -15.31
N LYS A 13 -1.21 -10.25 -15.26
CA LYS A 13 -2.66 -10.07 -15.16
C LYS A 13 -2.96 -9.30 -13.86
N GLY A 14 -3.65 -8.16 -13.96
CA GLY A 14 -3.93 -7.29 -12.81
C GLY A 14 -2.86 -6.24 -12.49
N TYR A 15 -1.60 -6.39 -12.95
CA TYR A 15 -0.53 -5.41 -12.75
C TYR A 15 0.05 -4.99 -14.10
N ALA A 16 -0.56 -3.99 -14.72
CA ALA A 16 -0.16 -3.50 -16.04
C ALA A 16 1.11 -2.66 -15.95
N PHE A 17 2.06 -2.94 -16.83
CA PHE A 17 3.28 -2.16 -17.04
C PHE A 17 3.39 -1.84 -18.53
N TYR A 18 3.77 -0.63 -18.87
CA TYR A 18 3.79 -0.20 -20.27
C TYR A 18 5.18 0.20 -20.72
N SER A 19 5.52 -0.21 -21.95
CA SER A 19 6.67 0.31 -22.67
C SER A 19 6.22 1.39 -23.64
N ILE A 20 6.91 2.53 -23.66
CA ILE A 20 6.69 3.59 -24.64
C ILE A 20 7.53 3.24 -25.86
N VAL A 21 6.87 2.96 -26.98
CA VAL A 21 7.53 2.44 -28.17
C VAL A 21 7.17 3.24 -29.42
N ILE A 22 8.12 3.24 -30.35
CA ILE A 22 7.97 3.74 -31.70
C ILE A 22 7.60 2.55 -32.57
N ALA A 23 6.48 2.62 -33.25
CA ALA A 23 6.03 1.54 -34.13
C ALA A 23 5.29 2.08 -35.36
N ASP A 24 5.19 1.25 -36.39
CA ASP A 24 4.32 1.52 -37.54
C ASP A 24 2.86 1.56 -37.08
N ALA A 25 2.09 2.47 -37.67
CA ALA A 25 0.65 2.63 -37.43
C ALA A 25 -0.16 1.34 -37.66
N ARG A 26 0.28 0.48 -38.57
CA ARG A 26 -0.37 -0.77 -38.94
C ARG A 26 -0.03 -1.95 -38.05
N ALA A 27 1.08 -1.86 -37.28
CA ALA A 27 1.50 -2.95 -36.43
C ALA A 27 0.52 -3.17 -35.26
N PRO A 28 0.27 -4.42 -34.81
CA PRO A 28 -0.57 -4.69 -33.63
C PRO A 28 0.02 -4.07 -32.37
N ARG A 29 -0.81 -3.82 -31.34
CA ARG A 29 -0.41 -3.09 -30.11
C ARG A 29 0.84 -3.67 -29.46
N ASP A 30 0.88 -4.98 -29.27
CA ASP A 30 1.96 -5.69 -28.56
C ASP A 30 2.92 -6.40 -29.53
N GLY A 31 2.88 -6.03 -30.83
CA GLY A 31 3.72 -6.59 -31.88
C GLY A 31 5.10 -5.95 -31.95
N ARG A 32 5.73 -6.14 -33.12
CA ARG A 32 7.07 -5.59 -33.41
C ARG A 32 7.06 -4.07 -33.34
N PHE A 33 8.04 -3.50 -32.70
CA PHE A 33 8.29 -2.06 -32.62
C PHE A 33 9.67 -1.73 -33.21
N THR A 34 9.87 -0.49 -33.62
CA THR A 34 11.14 0.00 -34.18
C THR A 34 12.14 0.32 -33.05
N GLU A 35 11.67 1.04 -32.03
CA GLU A 35 12.50 1.47 -30.90
C GLU A 35 11.66 1.60 -29.62
N LYS A 36 12.24 1.22 -28.49
CA LYS A 36 11.70 1.48 -27.16
C LYS A 36 12.38 2.71 -26.58
N ILE A 37 11.60 3.76 -26.28
CA ILE A 37 12.10 5.02 -25.77
C ILE A 37 11.92 5.20 -24.27
N GLY A 38 11.12 4.33 -23.62
CA GLY A 38 10.90 4.43 -22.18
C GLY A 38 9.94 3.43 -21.62
N THR A 39 9.62 3.60 -20.34
CA THR A 39 8.65 2.80 -19.59
C THR A 39 7.67 3.70 -18.84
N TYR A 40 6.47 3.18 -18.63
CA TYR A 40 5.41 3.85 -17.89
C TYR A 40 4.73 2.88 -16.92
N ASN A 41 4.77 3.20 -15.64
CA ASN A 41 4.12 2.44 -14.57
C ASN A 41 2.98 3.26 -13.97
N PRO A 42 1.71 2.91 -14.23
CA PRO A 42 0.56 3.60 -13.65
C PRO A 42 0.22 3.14 -12.23
N ASN A 43 0.83 2.04 -11.74
CA ASN A 43 0.48 1.44 -10.45
C ASN A 43 1.11 2.16 -9.25
N THR A 44 2.03 3.08 -9.50
CA THR A 44 2.63 3.95 -8.48
C THR A 44 1.87 5.26 -8.40
N ASN A 45 1.83 5.88 -7.23
CA ASN A 45 1.29 7.22 -7.05
C ASN A 45 2.40 8.13 -6.46
N PRO A 46 2.85 9.15 -7.19
CA PRO A 46 2.55 9.47 -8.60
C PRO A 46 3.06 8.40 -9.58
N ALA A 47 2.40 8.29 -10.75
CA ALA A 47 2.80 7.34 -11.80
C ALA A 47 4.26 7.58 -12.23
N THR A 48 5.04 6.50 -12.28
CA THR A 48 6.47 6.56 -12.63
C THR A 48 6.65 6.51 -14.15
N VAL A 49 7.42 7.45 -14.68
CA VAL A 49 7.82 7.50 -16.09
C VAL A 49 9.34 7.47 -16.13
N ASP A 50 9.89 6.54 -16.89
CA ASP A 50 11.30 6.50 -17.25
C ASP A 50 11.39 6.68 -18.76
N LEU A 51 11.95 7.81 -19.22
CA LEU A 51 11.94 8.22 -20.61
C LEU A 51 13.33 8.66 -21.06
N ASN A 52 13.79 8.08 -22.17
CA ASN A 52 14.95 8.64 -22.88
C ASN A 52 14.51 9.93 -23.59
N PHE A 53 14.79 11.07 -22.96
CA PHE A 53 14.33 12.37 -23.37
C PHE A 53 14.83 12.76 -24.78
N GLU A 54 16.10 12.48 -25.07
CA GLU A 54 16.73 12.84 -26.35
C GLU A 54 16.11 12.07 -27.50
N ARG A 55 15.89 10.77 -27.32
CA ARG A 55 15.27 9.93 -28.35
C ARG A 55 13.78 10.28 -28.56
N ALA A 56 13.08 10.57 -27.48
CA ALA A 56 11.68 11.04 -27.56
C ALA A 56 11.58 12.35 -28.33
N LEU A 57 12.47 13.30 -28.05
CA LEU A 57 12.52 14.59 -28.73
C LEU A 57 12.83 14.42 -30.21
N TYR A 58 13.83 13.60 -30.55
CA TYR A 58 14.20 13.27 -31.92
C TYR A 58 12.99 12.77 -32.73
N TRP A 59 12.25 11.77 -32.21
CA TRP A 59 11.11 11.19 -32.90
C TRP A 59 9.94 12.19 -33.04
N VAL A 60 9.72 13.03 -32.04
CA VAL A 60 8.69 14.08 -32.08
C VAL A 60 9.06 15.17 -33.07
N GLU A 61 10.36 15.51 -33.23
CA GLU A 61 10.85 16.46 -34.25
C GLU A 61 10.78 15.89 -35.66
N THR A 62 11.06 14.60 -35.84
CA THR A 62 10.97 13.88 -37.11
C THR A 62 9.52 13.72 -37.58
N GLY A 63 8.53 13.94 -36.70
CA GLY A 63 7.12 13.92 -37.06
C GLY A 63 6.37 12.64 -36.67
N ALA A 64 6.92 11.81 -35.78
CA ALA A 64 6.18 10.68 -35.23
C ALA A 64 4.95 11.15 -34.46
N GLN A 65 3.81 10.49 -34.71
CA GLN A 65 2.51 10.86 -34.13
C GLN A 65 2.27 10.12 -32.82
N PRO A 66 2.23 10.78 -31.66
CA PRO A 66 1.89 10.14 -30.41
C PRO A 66 0.39 9.88 -30.29
N THR A 67 0.03 8.82 -29.57
CA THR A 67 -1.34 8.62 -29.08
C THR A 67 -1.63 9.63 -27.96
N ASP A 68 -2.91 9.88 -27.65
CA ASP A 68 -3.30 10.91 -26.67
C ASP A 68 -2.68 10.67 -25.29
N THR A 69 -2.66 9.44 -24.81
CA THR A 69 -2.02 9.09 -23.53
C THR A 69 -0.51 9.37 -23.55
N VAL A 70 0.18 8.98 -24.62
CA VAL A 70 1.62 9.26 -24.76
C VAL A 70 1.88 10.75 -24.88
N ARG A 71 1.02 11.48 -25.57
CA ARG A 71 1.09 12.95 -25.70
C ARG A 71 1.08 13.62 -24.32
N ASN A 72 0.19 13.17 -23.43
CA ASN A 72 0.12 13.66 -22.06
C ASN A 72 1.37 13.32 -21.27
N ILE A 73 1.91 12.11 -21.40
CA ILE A 73 3.17 11.70 -20.76
C ILE A 73 4.33 12.56 -21.26
N LEU A 74 4.52 12.70 -22.57
CA LEU A 74 5.58 13.52 -23.16
C LEU A 74 5.46 15.01 -22.79
N SER A 75 4.24 15.51 -22.63
CA SER A 75 3.98 16.88 -22.14
C SER A 75 4.39 17.05 -20.67
N ARG A 76 4.13 16.04 -19.82
CA ARG A 76 4.56 16.03 -18.42
C ARG A 76 6.08 16.04 -18.28
N GLU A 77 6.77 15.30 -19.12
CA GLU A 77 8.25 15.24 -19.15
C GLU A 77 8.89 16.45 -19.84
N GLY A 78 8.09 17.31 -20.51
CA GLY A 78 8.56 18.54 -21.12
C GLY A 78 9.11 18.41 -22.55
N VAL A 79 8.92 17.26 -23.21
CA VAL A 79 9.40 17.02 -24.58
C VAL A 79 8.80 18.03 -25.55
N TYR A 80 7.50 18.34 -25.43
CA TYR A 80 6.84 19.34 -26.26
C TYR A 80 7.30 20.75 -25.97
N LEU A 81 7.62 21.08 -24.73
CA LEU A 81 8.17 22.38 -24.36
C LEU A 81 9.54 22.58 -25.01
N MET A 82 10.43 21.57 -24.92
CA MET A 82 11.75 21.62 -25.55
C MET A 82 11.64 21.73 -27.08
N LYS A 83 10.72 20.95 -27.72
CA LYS A 83 10.44 21.10 -29.15
C LYS A 83 10.03 22.53 -29.50
N HIS A 84 9.15 23.14 -28.72
CA HIS A 84 8.70 24.52 -28.92
C HIS A 84 9.86 25.53 -28.77
N LEU A 85 10.68 25.37 -27.74
CA LEU A 85 11.84 26.22 -27.51
C LEU A 85 12.86 26.09 -28.64
N ARG A 86 13.19 24.88 -29.09
CA ARG A 86 14.07 24.66 -30.25
C ARG A 86 13.50 25.27 -31.52
N GLY A 87 12.16 25.21 -31.68
CA GLY A 87 11.48 25.89 -32.78
C GLY A 87 11.61 27.41 -32.73
N GLY A 88 11.65 28.00 -31.53
CA GLY A 88 11.92 29.42 -31.30
C GLY A 88 13.36 29.81 -31.65
N VAL A 89 14.34 28.99 -31.25
CA VAL A 89 15.75 29.18 -31.63
C VAL A 89 15.92 29.15 -33.15
N LYS A 90 15.34 28.15 -33.82
CA LYS A 90 15.36 28.05 -35.31
C LYS A 90 14.76 29.28 -36.00
N LYS A 91 13.80 29.94 -35.37
CA LYS A 91 13.17 31.18 -35.89
C LYS A 91 13.89 32.47 -35.47
N GLY A 92 14.99 32.37 -34.70
CA GLY A 92 15.75 33.53 -34.23
C GLY A 92 15.08 34.34 -33.11
N ALA A 93 14.09 33.77 -32.40
CA ALA A 93 13.39 34.48 -31.33
C ALA A 93 14.22 34.62 -30.06
N PHE A 94 15.12 33.68 -29.76
CA PHE A 94 16.04 33.69 -28.63
C PHE A 94 17.16 32.67 -28.83
N ASP A 95 18.25 32.79 -28.05
CA ASP A 95 19.41 31.92 -28.09
C ASP A 95 19.14 30.55 -27.43
N GLU A 96 19.96 29.57 -27.80
CA GLU A 96 19.90 28.22 -27.24
C GLU A 96 20.12 28.19 -25.72
N ALA A 97 21.04 29.05 -25.21
CA ALA A 97 21.27 29.20 -23.78
C ALA A 97 20.02 29.73 -23.03
N ALA A 98 19.25 30.63 -23.65
CA ALA A 98 18.01 31.13 -23.10
C ALA A 98 16.89 30.07 -23.12
N ALA A 99 16.87 29.22 -24.17
CA ALA A 99 15.96 28.09 -24.26
C ALA A 99 16.22 27.08 -23.13
N GLN A 100 17.47 26.73 -22.91
CA GLN A 100 17.88 25.81 -21.85
C GLN A 100 17.47 26.33 -20.47
N LYS A 101 17.80 27.58 -20.15
CA LYS A 101 17.40 28.22 -18.88
C LYS A 101 15.89 28.18 -18.63
N LYS A 102 15.07 28.44 -19.64
CA LYS A 102 13.61 28.37 -19.55
C LYS A 102 13.12 26.93 -19.30
N PHE A 103 13.75 25.96 -19.91
CA PHE A 103 13.43 24.55 -19.71
C PHE A 103 13.81 24.08 -18.30
N ASP A 104 14.99 24.46 -17.81
CA ASP A 104 15.47 24.08 -16.47
C ASP A 104 14.61 24.70 -15.37
N ALA A 105 14.21 25.97 -15.52
CA ALA A 105 13.27 26.62 -14.60
C ALA A 105 11.93 25.86 -14.55
N TRP A 106 11.36 25.54 -15.70
CA TRP A 106 10.12 24.76 -15.78
C TRP A 106 10.26 23.36 -15.14
N LYS A 107 11.40 22.70 -15.38
CA LYS A 107 11.68 21.37 -14.80
C LYS A 107 11.77 21.44 -13.27
N ALA A 108 12.44 22.44 -12.73
CA ALA A 108 12.52 22.69 -11.29
C ALA A 108 11.14 22.90 -10.66
N ASP A 109 10.27 23.73 -11.26
CA ASP A 109 8.92 23.97 -10.79
C ASP A 109 8.07 22.69 -10.80
N LYS A 110 8.19 21.88 -11.86
CA LYS A 110 7.51 20.58 -11.95
C LYS A 110 7.99 19.60 -10.88
N GLN A 111 9.30 19.53 -10.67
CA GLN A 111 9.89 18.65 -9.64
C GLN A 111 9.42 19.05 -8.24
N ASN A 112 9.40 20.34 -7.94
CA ASN A 112 8.88 20.87 -6.67
C ASN A 112 7.40 20.51 -6.46
N GLY A 113 6.59 20.56 -7.52
CA GLY A 113 5.18 20.14 -7.48
C GLY A 113 5.02 18.66 -7.20
N LEU A 114 5.81 17.80 -7.85
CA LEU A 114 5.80 16.36 -7.62
C LEU A 114 6.26 15.99 -6.21
N ASN A 115 7.32 16.64 -5.72
CA ASN A 115 7.84 16.41 -4.37
C ASN A 115 6.78 16.77 -3.30
N LYS A 116 6.06 17.88 -3.46
CA LYS A 116 4.96 18.25 -2.56
C LYS A 116 3.85 17.20 -2.52
N ILE A 117 3.47 16.64 -3.66
CA ILE A 117 2.47 15.57 -3.75
C ILE A 117 2.98 14.31 -3.05
N ALA A 118 4.22 13.89 -3.33
CA ALA A 118 4.83 12.73 -2.71
C ALA A 118 4.96 12.86 -1.19
N GLU A 119 5.33 14.05 -0.69
CA GLU A 119 5.38 14.35 0.75
C GLU A 119 4.00 14.31 1.40
N ALA A 120 2.98 14.90 0.75
CA ALA A 120 1.61 14.88 1.24
C ALA A 120 1.07 13.44 1.36
N GLU A 121 1.33 12.61 0.36
CA GLU A 121 0.95 11.19 0.40
C GLU A 121 1.71 10.39 1.45
N ALA A 122 3.01 10.64 1.60
CA ALA A 122 3.81 10.00 2.64
C ALA A 122 3.32 10.36 4.05
N LYS A 123 2.92 11.62 4.27
CA LYS A 123 2.30 12.08 5.52
C LYS A 123 0.94 11.40 5.75
N ALA A 124 0.06 11.43 4.76
CA ALA A 124 -1.26 10.78 4.84
C ALA A 124 -1.15 9.27 5.13
N LYS A 125 -0.19 8.58 4.50
CA LYS A 125 0.07 7.17 4.74
C LYS A 125 0.59 6.90 6.15
N LYS A 126 1.48 7.76 6.67
CA LYS A 126 1.97 7.65 8.06
C LYS A 126 0.85 7.91 9.08
N GLU A 127 0.00 8.90 8.85
CA GLU A 127 -1.15 9.20 9.71
C GLU A 127 -2.18 8.07 9.69
N ALA A 128 -2.49 7.53 8.52
CA ALA A 128 -3.37 6.37 8.38
C ALA A 128 -2.83 5.15 9.11
N ALA A 129 -1.52 4.85 8.99
CA ALA A 129 -0.87 3.76 9.72
C ALA A 129 -0.88 3.98 11.24
N ALA A 130 -0.62 5.20 11.70
CA ALA A 130 -0.67 5.55 13.12
C ALA A 130 -2.09 5.42 13.70
N ASN A 131 -3.11 5.84 12.95
CA ASN A 131 -4.51 5.71 13.35
C ASN A 131 -4.96 4.25 13.37
N ALA A 132 -4.55 3.45 12.38
CA ALA A 132 -4.81 2.00 12.35
C ALA A 132 -4.19 1.31 13.57
N LEU A 133 -2.95 1.65 13.92
CA LEU A 133 -2.25 1.09 15.05
C LEU A 133 -2.89 1.48 16.40
N LYS A 134 -3.41 2.72 16.51
CA LYS A 134 -4.19 3.15 17.69
C LYS A 134 -5.50 2.39 17.82
N ALA A 135 -6.23 2.22 16.71
CA ALA A 135 -7.47 1.46 16.69
C ALA A 135 -7.24 -0.01 17.05
N GLU A 136 -6.18 -0.61 16.53
CA GLU A 136 -5.80 -1.99 16.84
C GLU A 136 -5.43 -2.18 18.32
N LYS A 137 -4.68 -1.25 18.91
CA LYS A 137 -4.39 -1.26 20.35
C LYS A 137 -5.66 -1.19 21.19
N ALA A 138 -6.59 -0.30 20.84
CA ALA A 138 -7.85 -0.17 21.55
C ALA A 138 -8.69 -1.45 21.47
N VAL A 139 -8.73 -2.10 20.31
CA VAL A 139 -9.41 -3.39 20.13
C VAL A 139 -8.72 -4.49 20.95
N ASN A 140 -7.40 -4.55 20.94
CA ASN A 140 -6.62 -5.54 21.69
C ASN A 140 -6.80 -5.36 23.21
N GLU A 141 -6.84 -4.12 23.72
CA GLU A 141 -7.16 -3.84 25.13
C GLU A 141 -8.59 -4.28 25.49
N ALA A 142 -9.55 -4.02 24.62
CA ALA A 142 -10.92 -4.47 24.84
C ALA A 142 -11.05 -6.00 24.86
N ILE A 143 -10.33 -6.69 23.97
CA ILE A 143 -10.27 -8.16 23.95
C ILE A 143 -9.57 -8.69 25.21
N ALA A 144 -8.44 -8.08 25.61
CA ALA A 144 -7.71 -8.48 26.81
C ALA A 144 -8.58 -8.36 28.07
N LYS A 145 -9.36 -7.28 28.20
CA LYS A 145 -10.35 -7.13 29.31
C LYS A 145 -11.40 -8.23 29.28
N LYS A 146 -12.00 -8.49 28.10
CA LYS A 146 -12.99 -9.58 27.98
C LYS A 146 -12.43 -10.95 28.31
N VAL A 147 -11.20 -11.23 27.93
CA VAL A 147 -10.50 -12.49 28.24
C VAL A 147 -10.19 -12.57 29.74
N ALA A 148 -9.76 -11.47 30.35
CA ALA A 148 -9.52 -11.41 31.79
C ALA A 148 -10.81 -11.63 32.58
N ASP A 149 -11.90 -10.95 32.20
CA ASP A 149 -13.21 -11.12 32.84
C ASP A 149 -13.74 -12.56 32.70
N LYS A 150 -13.57 -13.15 31.51
CA LYS A 150 -13.95 -14.55 31.27
C LYS A 150 -13.13 -15.53 32.13
N LYS A 151 -11.80 -15.32 32.21
CA LYS A 151 -10.94 -16.15 33.07
C LYS A 151 -11.28 -15.98 34.56
N ALA A 152 -11.61 -14.77 35.00
CA ALA A 152 -12.04 -14.53 36.36
C ALA A 152 -13.38 -15.24 36.68
N ALA A 153 -14.34 -15.19 35.74
CA ALA A 153 -15.59 -15.91 35.87
C ALA A 153 -15.43 -17.44 35.89
N GLU A 154 -14.54 -17.99 35.01
CA GLU A 154 -14.20 -19.42 35.02
C GLU A 154 -13.47 -19.86 36.30
N ALA A 155 -12.61 -19.01 36.84
CA ALA A 155 -11.93 -19.27 38.11
C ALA A 155 -12.89 -19.24 39.28
N ALA A 156 -13.83 -18.29 39.30
CA ALA A 156 -14.88 -18.22 40.31
C ALA A 156 -15.81 -19.45 40.27
N ALA A 157 -16.24 -19.84 39.06
CA ALA A 157 -17.07 -21.05 38.89
C ALA A 157 -16.36 -22.33 39.34
N LYS A 158 -15.06 -22.47 39.07
CA LYS A 158 -14.26 -23.61 39.56
C LYS A 158 -14.11 -23.62 41.07
N SER A 159 -13.90 -22.45 41.69
CA SER A 159 -13.79 -22.36 43.14
C SER A 159 -15.13 -22.67 43.83
N GLU A 160 -16.28 -22.29 43.26
CA GLU A 160 -17.60 -22.66 43.74
C GLU A 160 -17.87 -24.17 43.59
N GLU A 161 -17.43 -24.78 42.48
CA GLU A 161 -17.56 -26.23 42.26
C GLU A 161 -16.68 -27.06 43.21
N GLU A 162 -15.45 -26.59 43.49
CA GLU A 162 -14.56 -27.21 44.49
C GLU A 162 -15.13 -27.03 45.90
N ALA A 163 -15.65 -25.85 46.25
CA ALA A 163 -16.29 -25.62 47.54
C ALA A 163 -17.56 -26.49 47.74
N ALA A 164 -18.38 -26.66 46.67
CA ALA A 164 -19.54 -27.54 46.68
C ALA A 164 -19.14 -29.01 46.85
N LYS A 165 -18.11 -29.49 46.17
CA LYS A 165 -17.56 -30.84 46.33
C LYS A 165 -16.96 -31.08 47.72
N ALA A 166 -16.29 -30.08 48.29
CA ALA A 166 -15.74 -30.15 49.65
C ALA A 166 -16.88 -30.20 50.71
N ALA A 167 -17.96 -29.45 50.51
CA ALA A 167 -19.14 -29.47 51.38
C ALA A 167 -19.89 -30.82 51.30
N GLU A 168 -19.98 -31.40 50.11
CA GLU A 168 -20.60 -32.73 49.90
C GLU A 168 -19.78 -33.86 50.51
N ALA A 169 -18.44 -33.76 50.41
CA ALA A 169 -17.51 -34.70 51.09
C ALA A 169 -17.58 -34.60 52.63
N ALA A 170 -17.67 -33.38 53.16
CA ALA A 170 -17.87 -33.17 54.60
C ALA A 170 -19.22 -33.64 55.12
N ALA A 171 -20.28 -33.60 54.32
CA ALA A 171 -21.59 -34.12 54.66
C ALA A 171 -21.70 -35.65 54.56
N ALA A 172 -20.79 -36.31 53.83
CA ALA A 172 -20.70 -37.77 53.71
C ALA A 172 -19.87 -38.42 54.83
N GLU A 173 -19.13 -37.63 55.63
CA GLU A 173 -18.25 -38.13 56.70
C GLU A 173 -18.82 -37.98 58.13
N ALA A 174 -20.07 -37.57 58.25
CA ALA A 174 -20.82 -37.55 59.52
C ALA A 174 -22.16 -38.28 59.35
N PRO A 175 -22.29 -39.61 59.64
CA PRO A 175 -22.71 -40.10 60.93
C PRO A 175 -22.22 -41.52 61.24
N ALA A 176 -21.42 -41.73 62.26
CA ALA A 176 -21.30 -43.03 62.93
C ALA A 176 -20.67 -42.90 64.32
N GLU A 177 -21.26 -42.10 65.20
CA GLU A 177 -20.96 -42.21 66.62
C GLU A 177 -22.16 -41.76 67.44
N GLU A 178 -23.19 -42.58 67.53
CA GLU A 178 -24.14 -42.62 68.64
C GLU A 178 -24.97 -43.88 68.59
N ALA A 179 -24.43 -44.93 69.22
CA ALA A 179 -25.26 -45.97 69.85
C ALA A 179 -24.35 -46.84 70.77
N ALA A 180 -24.15 -46.37 71.97
CA ALA A 180 -23.88 -47.29 73.07
C ALA A 180 -25.19 -47.57 73.82
N PRO A 181 -25.53 -48.79 74.16
CA PRO A 181 -26.34 -49.01 75.32
C PRO A 181 -25.54 -49.50 76.54
N ALA A 182 -25.89 -48.89 77.68
CA ALA A 182 -25.47 -49.26 79.00
C ALA A 182 -26.08 -50.66 79.37
N ALA A 183 -25.40 -51.28 80.28
CA ALA A 183 -25.77 -52.25 81.34
C ALA A 183 -24.62 -53.28 81.38
N GLU A 184 -24.09 -53.73 82.47
CA GLU A 184 -24.55 -53.91 83.80
C GLU A 184 -23.36 -54.34 84.68
N ALA A 185 -23.25 -53.85 85.87
CA ALA A 185 -22.49 -54.48 86.93
C ALA A 185 -23.21 -55.74 87.41
N PRO A 186 -22.67 -56.68 88.16
CA PRO A 186 -21.94 -56.42 89.38
C PRO A 186 -20.90 -57.49 89.81
N ALA A 187 -20.19 -57.08 90.89
CA ALA A 187 -19.81 -57.82 92.13
C ALA A 187 -18.77 -58.98 92.09
N GLU A 188 -17.99 -58.77 93.09
CA GLU A 188 -17.40 -59.76 94.06
C GLU A 188 -16.14 -60.56 93.60
N ALA A 189 -15.17 -60.34 94.25
CA ALA A 189 -14.39 -60.93 95.36
C ALA A 189 -12.97 -60.37 95.41
#